data_b7558f6321e59f7df74a5045f9bba98b
#
_entry.id   b7558f6321e59f7df74a5045f9bba98b
#
_cell.length_a   1.000
_cell.length_b   1.000
_cell.length_c   1.000
_cell.angle_alpha   90.00
_cell.angle_beta   90.00
_cell.angle_gamma   90.00
#
_symmetry.space_group_name_H-M   'P 1'
#
loop_
_entity.id
_entity.type
_entity.pdbx_description
1 polymer ?
#
loop_
_entity_poly.entity_id
_entity_poly.type
_entity_poly.pdbx_seq_one_letter_code
_entity_poly.pdbx_strand_id
1 'polypeptide(L)'
;MLDQYIKRKLGKSEVTVQHPALRKILNETYGVFVYQEQVMEAAQVLASYSLGDADNLRRAMGKKKADVMEQEKGTFVKGCEQNNIDAQKAGEIFENIETFAGYGFNKSHSAAYAYLAYQTAYLKTHFTAHFLASVLTSEQDKTCLLYTSPSPRDVSR
;
A
#
# COMPACT_ATOMS: atom_id res chain seq x y z
N MET A 1 -6.80 1.80 -10.89
CA MET A 1 -6.46 1.11 -9.63
C MET A 1 -7.29 1.63 -8.44
N LEU A 2 -7.20 2.92 -8.04
CA LEU A 2 -7.96 3.49 -6.90
C LEU A 2 -9.47 3.34 -7.08
N ASP A 3 -10.02 3.69 -8.23
CA ASP A 3 -11.45 3.55 -8.51
C ASP A 3 -11.94 2.11 -8.42
N GLN A 4 -11.12 1.15 -8.87
CA GLN A 4 -11.43 -0.27 -8.79
C GLN A 4 -11.45 -0.75 -7.32
N TYR A 5 -10.46 -0.33 -6.52
CA TYR A 5 -10.43 -0.59 -5.09
C TYR A 5 -11.68 -0.05 -4.39
N ILE A 6 -12.04 1.21 -4.66
CA ILE A 6 -13.22 1.86 -4.05
C ILE A 6 -14.51 1.12 -4.46
N LYS A 7 -14.70 0.82 -5.75
CA LYS A 7 -15.89 0.12 -6.23
C LYS A 7 -16.05 -1.25 -5.58
N ARG A 8 -14.95 -2.02 -5.48
CA ARG A 8 -14.94 -3.35 -4.86
C ARG A 8 -15.17 -3.30 -3.36
N LYS A 9 -14.54 -2.35 -2.66
CA LYS A 9 -14.74 -2.10 -1.23
C LYS A 9 -16.19 -1.76 -0.89
N LEU A 10 -16.86 -1.00 -1.75
CA LEU A 10 -18.26 -0.59 -1.59
C LEU A 10 -19.27 -1.64 -2.11
N GLY A 11 -18.81 -2.81 -2.55
CA GLY A 11 -19.68 -3.84 -3.11
C GLY A 11 -20.30 -3.49 -4.48
N LYS A 12 -19.81 -2.42 -5.15
CA LYS A 12 -20.31 -1.97 -6.45
C LYS A 12 -19.72 -2.77 -7.63
N SER A 13 -18.71 -3.58 -7.40
CA SER A 13 -18.14 -4.50 -8.38
C SER A 13 -17.61 -5.75 -7.69
N GLU A 14 -17.60 -6.87 -8.40
CA GLU A 14 -17.09 -8.14 -7.91
C GLU A 14 -15.58 -8.09 -7.67
N VAL A 15 -15.13 -8.78 -6.60
CA VAL A 15 -13.70 -8.93 -6.31
C VAL A 15 -13.15 -10.10 -7.11
N THR A 16 -12.43 -9.80 -8.17
CA THR A 16 -11.74 -10.77 -9.02
C THR A 16 -10.24 -10.73 -8.80
N VAL A 17 -9.59 -11.88 -8.88
CA VAL A 17 -8.13 -12.03 -8.85
C VAL A 17 -7.67 -12.77 -10.10
N GLN A 18 -6.50 -12.44 -10.61
CA GLN A 18 -5.99 -13.03 -11.85
C GLN A 18 -5.60 -14.52 -11.69
N HIS A 19 -5.24 -14.95 -10.49
CA HIS A 19 -4.92 -16.33 -10.19
C HIS A 19 -5.44 -16.72 -8.80
N PRO A 20 -5.97 -17.96 -8.60
CA PRO A 20 -6.52 -18.38 -7.31
C PRO A 20 -5.55 -18.23 -6.12
N ALA A 21 -4.26 -18.46 -6.33
CA ALA A 21 -3.22 -18.31 -5.30
C ALA A 21 -3.09 -16.87 -4.78
N LEU A 22 -3.45 -15.86 -5.60
CA LEU A 22 -3.45 -14.46 -5.19
C LEU A 22 -4.63 -14.09 -4.29
N ARG A 23 -5.66 -14.93 -4.19
CA ARG A 23 -6.87 -14.61 -3.42
C ARG A 23 -6.54 -14.30 -1.96
N LYS A 24 -5.71 -15.14 -1.33
CA LYS A 24 -5.31 -14.94 0.08
C LYS A 24 -4.49 -13.67 0.25
N ILE A 25 -3.55 -13.42 -0.65
CA ILE A 25 -2.62 -12.27 -0.63
C ILE A 25 -3.36 -10.95 -0.79
N LEU A 26 -4.34 -10.90 -1.71
CA LEU A 26 -5.04 -9.68 -2.08
C LEU A 26 -6.43 -9.54 -1.41
N ASN A 27 -6.79 -10.42 -0.49
CA ASN A 27 -8.10 -10.39 0.16
C ASN A 27 -8.36 -9.06 0.90
N GLU A 28 -7.41 -8.60 1.68
CA GLU A 28 -7.53 -7.36 2.46
C GLU A 28 -7.59 -6.09 1.59
N THR A 29 -7.16 -6.20 0.34
CA THR A 29 -7.12 -5.10 -0.63
C THR A 29 -8.09 -5.28 -1.80
N TYR A 30 -9.10 -6.13 -1.62
CA TYR A 30 -10.18 -6.36 -2.60
C TYR A 30 -9.67 -6.76 -4.01
N GLY A 31 -8.61 -7.60 -4.04
CA GLY A 31 -8.03 -8.11 -5.29
C GLY A 31 -7.15 -7.10 -6.04
N VAL A 32 -6.67 -6.05 -5.37
CA VAL A 32 -5.78 -5.03 -5.95
C VAL A 32 -4.45 -5.04 -5.20
N PHE A 33 -3.33 -4.97 -5.92
CA PHE A 33 -2.04 -4.75 -5.30
C PHE A 33 -1.97 -3.34 -4.71
N VAL A 34 -1.64 -3.21 -3.42
CA VAL A 34 -1.50 -1.95 -2.69
C VAL A 34 -0.16 -1.89 -1.96
N TYR A 35 0.29 -3.02 -1.42
CA TYR A 35 1.49 -3.10 -0.61
C TYR A 35 2.64 -3.81 -1.31
N GLN A 36 3.86 -3.34 -1.07
CA GLN A 36 5.08 -3.97 -1.57
C GLN A 36 5.20 -5.42 -1.10
N GLU A 37 4.79 -5.71 0.12
CA GLU A 37 4.79 -7.04 0.72
C GLU A 37 3.88 -8.01 -0.05
N GLN A 38 2.77 -7.54 -0.61
CA GLN A 38 1.90 -8.36 -1.45
C GLN A 38 2.59 -8.78 -2.75
N VAL A 39 3.40 -7.90 -3.32
CA VAL A 39 4.20 -8.22 -4.52
C VAL A 39 5.26 -9.27 -4.19
N MET A 40 5.97 -9.11 -3.08
CA MET A 40 6.97 -10.07 -2.64
C MET A 40 6.33 -11.46 -2.40
N GLU A 41 5.21 -11.50 -1.69
CA GLU A 41 4.48 -12.75 -1.42
C GLU A 41 3.94 -13.38 -2.71
N ALA A 42 3.44 -12.58 -3.65
CA ALA A 42 2.99 -13.05 -4.96
C ALA A 42 4.14 -13.70 -5.76
N ALA A 43 5.33 -13.08 -5.78
CA ALA A 43 6.50 -13.64 -6.44
C ALA A 43 6.94 -14.97 -5.81
N GLN A 44 6.90 -15.07 -4.48
CA GLN A 44 7.22 -16.33 -3.79
C GLN A 44 6.21 -17.43 -4.11
N VAL A 45 4.92 -17.13 -4.06
CA VAL A 45 3.85 -18.13 -4.23
C VAL A 45 3.68 -18.55 -5.69
N LEU A 46 3.80 -17.61 -6.64
CA LEU A 46 3.56 -17.91 -8.06
C LEU A 46 4.83 -18.37 -8.79
N ALA A 47 5.97 -17.77 -8.49
CA ALA A 47 7.21 -18.01 -9.23
C ALA A 47 8.32 -18.66 -8.37
N SER A 48 8.01 -19.13 -7.17
CA SER A 48 8.93 -19.80 -6.25
C SER A 48 10.18 -18.96 -5.90
N TYR A 49 10.04 -17.62 -5.85
CA TYR A 49 11.13 -16.76 -5.44
C TYR A 49 11.52 -17.02 -3.98
N SER A 50 12.82 -16.98 -3.71
CA SER A 50 13.29 -16.84 -2.32
C SER A 50 12.89 -15.47 -1.76
N LEU A 51 12.94 -15.31 -0.45
CA LEU A 51 12.69 -14.02 0.18
C LEU A 51 13.67 -12.94 -0.32
N GLY A 52 14.93 -13.32 -0.57
CA GLY A 52 15.96 -12.43 -1.10
C GLY A 52 15.65 -11.99 -2.53
N ASP A 53 15.24 -12.91 -3.40
CA ASP A 53 14.87 -12.60 -4.79
C ASP A 53 13.61 -11.72 -4.85
N ALA A 54 12.63 -12.00 -3.99
CA ALA A 54 11.43 -11.17 -3.88
C ALA A 54 11.76 -9.74 -3.40
N ASP A 55 12.73 -9.57 -2.49
CA ASP A 55 13.20 -8.23 -2.08
C ASP A 55 13.99 -7.54 -3.20
N ASN A 56 14.76 -8.28 -3.99
CA ASN A 56 15.44 -7.74 -5.17
C ASN A 56 14.42 -7.24 -6.21
N LEU A 57 13.37 -8.02 -6.50
CA LEU A 57 12.26 -7.59 -7.36
C LEU A 57 11.63 -6.28 -6.83
N ARG A 58 11.30 -6.22 -5.54
CA ARG A 58 10.76 -5.02 -4.90
C ARG A 58 11.67 -3.80 -5.09
N ARG A 59 12.99 -3.97 -4.93
CA ARG A 59 13.98 -2.89 -5.12
C ARG A 59 14.11 -2.48 -6.59
N ALA A 60 14.06 -3.44 -7.52
CA ALA A 60 14.08 -3.17 -8.96
C ALA A 60 12.89 -2.30 -9.39
N MET A 61 11.70 -2.66 -8.89
CA MET A 61 10.48 -1.89 -9.08
C MET A 61 10.62 -0.43 -8.63
N GLY A 62 11.22 -0.20 -7.46
CA GLY A 62 11.45 1.16 -6.94
C GLY A 62 12.41 2.01 -7.79
N LYS A 63 13.35 1.38 -8.47
CA LYS A 63 14.36 2.08 -9.31
C LYS A 63 13.90 2.37 -10.74
N LYS A 64 12.78 1.78 -11.20
CA LYS A 64 12.18 1.98 -12.53
C LYS A 64 13.14 1.82 -13.71
N LYS A 65 14.13 0.92 -13.60
CA LYS A 65 15.04 0.62 -14.70
C LYS A 65 14.40 -0.41 -15.62
N ALA A 66 14.11 -0.04 -16.85
CA ALA A 66 13.40 -0.87 -17.82
C ALA A 66 14.13 -2.19 -18.14
N ASP A 67 15.46 -2.14 -18.28
CA ASP A 67 16.32 -3.29 -18.53
C ASP A 67 16.25 -4.33 -17.39
N VAL A 68 16.27 -3.86 -16.15
CA VAL A 68 16.15 -4.74 -14.97
C VAL A 68 14.75 -5.32 -14.85
N MET A 69 13.72 -4.54 -15.14
CA MET A 69 12.33 -5.01 -15.09
C MET A 69 12.02 -6.06 -16.15
N GLU A 70 12.60 -5.94 -17.37
CA GLU A 70 12.46 -6.95 -18.42
C GLU A 70 13.13 -8.28 -18.02
N GLN A 71 14.31 -8.24 -17.41
CA GLN A 71 14.98 -9.43 -16.88
C GLN A 71 14.17 -10.10 -15.76
N GLU A 72 13.63 -9.30 -14.83
CA GLU A 72 12.78 -9.79 -13.75
C GLU A 72 11.49 -10.41 -14.30
N LYS A 73 10.87 -9.81 -15.33
CA LYS A 73 9.71 -10.38 -16.01
C LYS A 73 10.01 -11.77 -16.56
N GLY A 74 11.14 -11.92 -17.26
CA GLY A 74 11.57 -13.21 -17.79
C GLY A 74 11.79 -14.26 -16.69
N THR A 75 12.39 -13.88 -15.59
CA THR A 75 12.62 -14.77 -14.43
C THR A 75 11.31 -15.17 -13.76
N PHE A 76 10.41 -14.20 -13.55
CA PHE A 76 9.10 -14.43 -12.95
C PHE A 76 8.25 -15.38 -13.80
N VAL A 77 8.16 -15.15 -15.12
CA VAL A 77 7.39 -16.00 -16.04
C VAL A 77 7.92 -17.43 -16.01
N LYS A 78 9.25 -17.63 -16.10
CA LYS A 78 9.87 -18.97 -16.03
C LYS A 78 9.54 -19.68 -14.70
N GLY A 79 9.59 -18.96 -13.57
CA GLY A 79 9.22 -19.52 -12.28
C GLY A 79 7.74 -19.91 -12.21
N CYS A 80 6.86 -19.10 -12.78
CA CYS A 80 5.43 -19.39 -12.90
C CYS A 80 5.16 -20.65 -13.75
N GLU A 81 5.84 -20.80 -14.88
CA GLU A 81 5.72 -21.99 -15.74
C GLU A 81 6.13 -23.28 -15.00
N GLN A 82 7.18 -23.23 -14.19
CA GLN A 82 7.59 -24.36 -13.33
C GLN A 82 6.49 -24.73 -12.30
N ASN A 83 5.65 -23.79 -11.94
CA ASN A 83 4.50 -24.00 -11.05
C ASN A 83 3.19 -24.25 -11.82
N ASN A 84 3.27 -24.66 -13.10
CA ASN A 84 2.14 -24.94 -13.98
C ASN A 84 1.20 -23.73 -14.19
N ILE A 85 1.72 -22.53 -14.18
CA ILE A 85 0.99 -21.31 -14.54
C ILE A 85 1.38 -20.94 -15.97
N ASP A 86 0.39 -20.75 -16.82
CA ASP A 86 0.58 -20.37 -18.21
C ASP A 86 1.39 -19.08 -18.36
N ALA A 87 2.33 -19.06 -19.32
CA ALA A 87 3.26 -17.94 -19.55
C ALA A 87 2.54 -16.62 -19.87
N GLN A 88 1.46 -16.68 -20.65
CA GLN A 88 0.67 -15.48 -20.97
C GLN A 88 0.05 -14.92 -19.68
N LYS A 89 -0.53 -15.80 -18.86
CA LYS A 89 -1.13 -15.43 -17.59
C LYS A 89 -0.11 -14.87 -16.60
N ALA A 90 1.06 -15.47 -16.53
CA ALA A 90 2.18 -14.97 -15.73
C ALA A 90 2.63 -13.57 -16.18
N GLY A 91 2.70 -13.34 -17.50
CA GLY A 91 3.00 -12.04 -18.08
C GLY A 91 1.97 -10.97 -17.70
N GLU A 92 0.67 -11.27 -17.81
CA GLU A 92 -0.41 -10.37 -17.40
C GLU A 92 -0.36 -10.01 -15.90
N ILE A 93 -0.03 -10.98 -15.05
CA ILE A 93 0.16 -10.75 -13.61
C ILE A 93 1.36 -9.83 -13.37
N PHE A 94 2.48 -10.09 -14.05
CA PHE A 94 3.67 -9.26 -13.89
C PHE A 94 3.44 -7.82 -14.36
N GLU A 95 2.72 -7.59 -15.46
CA GLU A 95 2.36 -6.25 -15.94
C GLU A 95 1.51 -5.48 -14.92
N ASN A 96 0.60 -6.17 -14.22
CA ASN A 96 -0.13 -5.54 -13.12
C ASN A 96 0.79 -5.20 -11.93
N ILE A 97 1.72 -6.09 -11.60
CA ILE A 97 2.75 -5.83 -10.59
C ILE A 97 3.59 -4.62 -11.01
N GLU A 98 4.03 -4.54 -12.26
CA GLU A 98 4.82 -3.44 -12.79
C GLU A 98 4.05 -2.11 -12.79
N THR A 99 2.80 -2.11 -13.21
CA THR A 99 1.92 -0.93 -13.15
C THR A 99 1.79 -0.40 -11.73
N PHE A 100 1.73 -1.30 -10.76
CA PHE A 100 1.70 -0.98 -9.33
C PHE A 100 3.06 -0.54 -8.78
N ALA A 101 4.16 -1.02 -9.36
CA ALA A 101 5.53 -0.83 -8.86
C ALA A 101 5.90 0.62 -8.54
N GLY A 102 5.33 1.57 -9.30
CA GLY A 102 5.56 2.99 -9.07
C GLY A 102 4.85 3.59 -7.85
N TYR A 103 3.92 2.85 -7.26
CA TYR A 103 3.01 3.31 -6.20
C TYR A 103 2.97 2.40 -4.97
N GLY A 104 3.70 1.28 -5.00
CA GLY A 104 3.71 0.30 -3.91
C GLY A 104 4.12 0.90 -2.58
N PHE A 105 3.25 0.80 -1.58
CA PHE A 105 3.49 1.36 -0.26
C PHE A 105 3.96 0.27 0.72
N ASN A 106 4.82 0.63 1.68
CA ASN A 106 5.24 -0.30 2.73
C ASN A 106 4.11 -0.48 3.75
N LYS A 107 3.67 -1.72 3.95
CA LYS A 107 2.55 -2.05 4.84
C LYS A 107 2.87 -1.75 6.30
N SER A 108 4.09 -2.06 6.74
CA SER A 108 4.52 -1.81 8.12
C SER A 108 4.51 -0.32 8.44
N HIS A 109 4.97 0.52 7.49
CA HIS A 109 4.88 1.97 7.62
C HIS A 109 3.43 2.45 7.72
N SER A 110 2.54 1.95 6.83
CA SER A 110 1.11 2.26 6.87
C SER A 110 0.48 1.90 8.21
N ALA A 111 0.78 0.72 8.76
CA ALA A 111 0.23 0.26 10.03
C ALA A 111 0.69 1.13 11.21
N ALA A 112 1.98 1.49 11.26
CA ALA A 112 2.52 2.36 12.29
C ALA A 112 1.87 3.75 12.27
N TYR A 113 1.77 4.37 11.10
CA TYR A 113 1.14 5.68 10.98
C TYR A 113 -0.38 5.66 11.16
N ALA A 114 -1.06 4.59 10.78
CA ALA A 114 -2.48 4.41 11.07
C ALA A 114 -2.75 4.37 12.58
N TYR A 115 -1.87 3.71 13.33
CA TYR A 115 -1.96 3.67 14.79
C TYR A 115 -1.78 5.07 15.41
N LEU A 116 -0.77 5.82 14.98
CA LEU A 116 -0.57 7.21 15.42
C LEU A 116 -1.74 8.12 15.03
N ALA A 117 -2.25 7.98 13.81
CA ALA A 117 -3.41 8.73 13.35
C ALA A 117 -4.66 8.44 14.20
N TYR A 118 -4.87 7.17 14.56
CA TYR A 118 -5.96 6.78 15.46
C TYR A 118 -5.78 7.42 16.85
N GLN A 119 -4.59 7.33 17.43
CA GLN A 119 -4.30 7.93 18.75
C GLN A 119 -4.54 9.43 18.75
N THR A 120 -4.04 10.15 17.74
CA THR A 120 -4.23 11.60 17.63
C THR A 120 -5.71 11.98 17.43
N ALA A 121 -6.43 11.22 16.62
CA ALA A 121 -7.88 11.40 16.44
C ALA A 121 -8.67 11.17 17.74
N TYR A 122 -8.31 10.12 18.48
CA TYR A 122 -8.91 9.80 19.78
C TYR A 122 -8.69 10.94 20.79
N LEU A 123 -7.43 11.38 20.94
CA LEU A 123 -7.07 12.48 21.84
C LEU A 123 -7.77 13.79 21.44
N LYS A 124 -7.81 14.10 20.15
CA LYS A 124 -8.51 15.29 19.64
C LYS A 124 -10.01 15.24 19.94
N THR A 125 -10.63 14.06 19.89
CA THR A 125 -12.07 13.91 20.10
C THR A 125 -12.44 13.95 21.58
N HIS A 126 -11.69 13.26 22.42
CA HIS A 126 -12.05 13.07 23.83
C HIS A 126 -11.37 14.04 24.80
N PHE A 127 -10.24 14.65 24.38
CA PHE A 127 -9.42 15.55 25.17
C PHE A 127 -9.03 16.81 24.38
N THR A 128 -9.99 17.39 23.67
CA THR A 128 -9.78 18.45 22.66
C THR A 128 -8.93 19.62 23.17
N ALA A 129 -9.23 20.16 24.35
CA ALA A 129 -8.49 21.30 24.91
C ALA A 129 -7.01 20.96 25.19
N HIS A 130 -6.76 19.79 25.78
CA HIS A 130 -5.41 19.33 26.08
C HIS A 130 -4.63 19.01 24.80
N PHE A 131 -5.29 18.39 23.82
CA PHE A 131 -4.70 18.10 22.52
C PHE A 131 -4.30 19.36 21.78
N LEU A 132 -5.19 20.36 21.69
CA LEU A 132 -4.92 21.63 21.05
C LEU A 132 -3.82 22.42 21.76
N ALA A 133 -3.83 22.45 23.10
CA ALA A 133 -2.77 23.08 23.87
C ALA A 133 -1.40 22.45 23.58
N SER A 134 -1.33 21.11 23.51
CA SER A 134 -0.10 20.38 23.17
C SER A 134 0.38 20.71 21.76
N VAL A 135 -0.53 20.72 20.75
CA VAL A 135 -0.20 21.07 19.37
C VAL A 135 0.34 22.49 19.29
N LEU A 136 -0.33 23.47 19.91
CA LEU A 136 0.11 24.86 19.90
C LEU A 136 1.46 25.04 20.59
N THR A 137 1.71 24.31 21.68
CA THR A 137 3.00 24.33 22.36
C THR A 137 4.12 23.77 21.51
N SER A 138 3.84 22.70 20.76
CA SER A 138 4.83 22.05 19.86
C SER A 138 5.13 22.87 18.59
N GLU A 139 4.21 23.74 18.20
CA GLU A 139 4.26 24.46 16.93
C GLU A 139 4.40 25.99 17.16
N GLN A 140 4.99 26.40 18.28
CA GLN A 140 5.13 27.82 18.65
C GLN A 140 5.84 28.67 17.59
N ASP A 141 6.75 28.09 16.83
CA ASP A 141 7.47 28.81 15.76
C ASP A 141 6.60 29.03 14.50
N LYS A 142 5.45 28.38 14.40
CA LYS A 142 4.52 28.53 13.26
C LYS A 142 3.43 29.55 13.57
N THR A 143 3.75 30.79 13.41
CA THR A 143 2.88 31.96 13.69
C THR A 143 1.49 31.82 13.04
N CYS A 144 1.41 31.26 11.82
CA CYS A 144 0.13 31.06 11.14
C CYS A 144 -0.84 30.12 11.90
N LEU A 145 -0.33 29.07 12.57
CA LEU A 145 -1.17 28.17 13.35
C LEU A 145 -1.72 28.83 14.61
N LEU A 146 -0.95 29.71 15.23
CA LEU A 146 -1.38 30.46 16.42
C LEU A 146 -2.55 31.38 16.10
N TYR A 147 -2.53 32.07 14.94
CA TYR A 147 -3.58 33.02 14.54
C TYR A 147 -4.79 32.38 13.87
N THR A 148 -4.65 31.20 13.25
CA THR A 148 -5.75 30.52 12.56
C THR A 148 -6.41 29.43 13.40
N SER A 149 -5.83 29.07 14.55
CA SER A 149 -6.47 28.13 15.47
C SER A 149 -7.68 28.80 16.15
N PRO A 150 -8.85 28.13 16.15
CA PRO A 150 -10.02 28.71 16.83
C PRO A 150 -9.71 28.92 18.31
N SER A 151 -10.03 30.11 18.81
CA SER A 151 -9.92 30.41 20.23
C SER A 151 -10.83 29.47 21.04
N PRO A 152 -10.44 29.05 22.25
CA PRO A 152 -11.33 28.28 23.14
C PRO A 152 -12.69 28.99 23.38
N ARG A 153 -12.75 30.31 23.15
CA ARG A 153 -14.01 31.08 23.22
C ARG A 153 -14.90 30.88 22.00
N ASP A 154 -14.33 30.45 20.84
CA ASP A 154 -15.08 30.26 19.59
C ASP A 154 -15.71 28.86 19.52
N VAL A 155 -15.30 27.93 20.39
CA VAL A 155 -15.76 26.54 20.45
C VAL A 155 -16.98 26.38 21.37
N SER A 156 -17.37 27.42 22.07
CA SER A 156 -18.47 27.43 23.08
C SER A 156 -19.83 27.94 22.55
N ARG A 157 -20.03 27.93 21.21
CA ARG A 157 -21.30 28.26 20.58
C ARG A 157 -21.87 27.11 19.80
#